data_e0056b9d3ca33c449d2076f1ea4b61d1
#
_entry.id   e0056b9d3ca33c449d2076f1ea4b61d1
#
_cell.length_a   1.000
_cell.length_b   1.000
_cell.length_c   1.000
_cell.angle_alpha   90.00
_cell.angle_beta   90.00
_cell.angle_gamma   90.00
#
_symmetry.space_group_name_H-M   'P 1'
#
loop_
_entity.id
_entity.type
_entity.pdbx_description
1 polymer ?
#
loop_
_entity_poly.entity_id
_entity_poly.type
_entity_poly.pdbx_seq_one_letter_code
_entity_poly.pdbx_strand_id
1 'polypeptide(L)'
;MPSPDSTQTIAFADFDRVEIRVGRIVQADLFPEARKPAFRLLLDFGSELGTRTSSAQLTRRYRREELEGRLVVAVVNFPPRQIGPFMSQVLTLGVPDEDGAVVLLVPDKDVPLGGRMF
;
A
#
# COMPACT_ATOMS: atom_id res chain seq x y z
N MET A 1 -13.58 23.85 -15.75
CA MET A 1 -13.31 22.83 -14.75
C MET A 1 -14.48 21.88 -14.62
N PRO A 2 -14.22 20.59 -14.59
CA PRO A 2 -15.30 19.64 -14.40
C PRO A 2 -15.98 19.85 -13.04
N SER A 3 -17.29 19.73 -13.00
CA SER A 3 -18.01 19.68 -11.74
C SER A 3 -17.69 18.37 -11.01
N PRO A 4 -18.01 18.23 -9.73
CA PRO A 4 -17.85 16.96 -9.04
C PRO A 4 -18.55 15.79 -9.74
N ASP A 5 -19.65 16.12 -10.46
CA ASP A 5 -20.43 15.11 -11.17
C ASP A 5 -19.85 14.78 -12.53
N SER A 6 -18.80 15.51 -12.94
CA SER A 6 -18.22 15.32 -14.25
C SER A 6 -16.94 14.49 -14.23
N THR A 7 -16.75 13.73 -13.15
CA THR A 7 -15.69 12.71 -13.10
C THR A 7 -15.88 11.81 -14.32
N GLN A 8 -14.84 11.75 -15.15
CA GLN A 8 -14.92 10.91 -16.35
C GLN A 8 -15.07 9.47 -15.94
N THR A 9 -15.99 8.79 -16.65
CA THR A 9 -16.09 7.35 -16.49
C THR A 9 -14.91 6.68 -17.18
N ILE A 10 -14.49 5.56 -16.62
CA ILE A 10 -13.48 4.71 -17.22
C ILE A 10 -14.10 3.34 -17.48
N ALA A 11 -13.45 2.57 -18.34
CA ALA A 11 -13.89 1.20 -18.59
C ALA A 11 -13.44 0.29 -17.45
N PHE A 12 -14.18 -0.77 -17.22
CA PHE A 12 -13.78 -1.78 -16.24
C PHE A 12 -12.38 -2.33 -16.55
N ALA A 13 -12.03 -2.43 -17.84
CA ALA A 13 -10.71 -2.88 -18.26
C ALA A 13 -9.58 -2.00 -17.69
N ASP A 14 -9.83 -0.71 -17.48
CA ASP A 14 -8.84 0.18 -16.89
C ASP A 14 -8.54 -0.20 -15.44
N PHE A 15 -9.57 -0.52 -14.67
CA PHE A 15 -9.42 -1.01 -13.31
C PHE A 15 -8.74 -2.39 -13.32
N ASP A 16 -9.12 -3.25 -14.23
CA ASP A 16 -8.59 -4.62 -14.30
C ASP A 16 -7.10 -4.66 -14.62
N ARG A 17 -6.56 -3.60 -15.21
CA ARG A 17 -5.11 -3.48 -15.45
C ARG A 17 -4.32 -3.14 -14.20
N VAL A 18 -4.96 -2.59 -13.18
CA VAL A 18 -4.30 -2.30 -11.90
C VAL A 18 -4.38 -3.56 -11.06
N GLU A 19 -3.23 -4.14 -10.75
CA GLU A 19 -3.18 -5.39 -9.99
C GLU A 19 -2.98 -5.10 -8.51
N ILE A 20 -4.05 -5.31 -7.74
CA ILE A 20 -4.06 -5.04 -6.30
C ILE A 20 -4.15 -6.38 -5.57
N ARG A 21 -3.20 -6.63 -4.68
CA ARG A 21 -3.07 -7.91 -3.98
C ARG A 21 -3.04 -7.72 -2.47
N VAL A 22 -3.48 -8.75 -1.77
CA VAL A 22 -3.41 -8.79 -0.30
C VAL A 22 -2.01 -9.22 0.13
N GLY A 23 -1.42 -8.46 1.05
CA GLY A 23 -0.14 -8.78 1.64
C GLY A 23 -0.20 -8.66 3.16
N ARG A 24 0.80 -9.23 3.84
CA ARG A 24 0.97 -9.09 5.28
C ARG A 24 2.25 -8.32 5.55
N ILE A 25 2.17 -7.34 6.44
CA ILE A 25 3.37 -6.64 6.88
C ILE A 25 4.15 -7.59 7.78
N VAL A 26 5.34 -7.99 7.34
CA VAL A 26 6.21 -8.86 8.15
C VAL A 26 7.27 -8.08 8.88
N GLN A 27 7.60 -6.87 8.41
CA GLN A 27 8.57 -6.01 9.06
C GLN A 27 8.26 -4.55 8.74
N ALA A 28 8.39 -3.68 9.73
CA ALA A 28 8.22 -2.24 9.57
C ALA A 28 9.35 -1.53 10.30
N ASP A 29 10.09 -0.67 9.59
CA ASP A 29 11.17 0.11 10.15
C ASP A 29 11.00 1.57 9.78
N LEU A 30 11.41 2.47 10.67
CA LEU A 30 11.42 3.89 10.35
C LEU A 30 12.38 4.15 9.18
N PHE A 31 12.00 5.09 8.33
CA PHE A 31 12.75 5.42 7.13
C PHE A 31 13.33 6.83 7.25
N PRO A 32 14.48 7.00 7.92
CA PRO A 32 15.02 8.34 8.19
C PRO A 32 15.47 9.09 6.93
N GLU A 33 15.80 8.38 5.85
CA GLU A 33 16.25 9.02 4.59
C GLU A 33 15.11 9.57 3.75
N ALA A 34 13.86 9.24 4.08
CA ALA A 34 12.71 9.76 3.35
C ALA A 34 12.50 11.24 3.67
N ARG A 35 12.09 12.03 2.66
CA ARG A 35 11.84 13.46 2.84
C ARG A 35 10.68 13.72 3.80
N LYS A 36 9.67 12.88 3.76
CA LYS A 36 8.54 12.91 4.69
C LYS A 36 8.60 11.68 5.58
N PRO A 37 8.20 11.82 6.85
CA PRO A 37 8.23 10.66 7.76
C PRO A 37 7.48 9.47 7.17
N ALA A 38 8.13 8.32 7.15
CA ALA A 38 7.59 7.11 6.55
C ALA A 38 8.16 5.88 7.25
N PHE A 39 7.51 4.74 6.99
CA PHE A 39 8.05 3.43 7.31
C PHE A 39 8.52 2.74 6.05
N ARG A 40 9.57 1.93 6.17
CA ARG A 40 9.93 0.93 5.17
C ARG A 40 9.25 -0.36 5.58
N LEU A 41 8.45 -0.91 4.69
CA LEU A 41 7.68 -2.12 4.96
C LEU A 41 8.24 -3.27 4.13
N LEU A 42 8.28 -4.45 4.72
CA LEU A 42 8.45 -5.69 3.99
C LEU A 42 7.11 -6.41 4.03
N LEU A 43 6.56 -6.68 2.86
CA LEU A 43 5.24 -7.28 2.69
C LEU A 43 5.37 -8.68 2.12
N ASP A 44 4.64 -9.62 2.68
CA ASP A 44 4.55 -11.00 2.19
C ASP A 44 3.24 -11.16 1.43
N PHE A 45 3.33 -11.47 0.13
CA PHE A 45 2.17 -11.69 -0.74
C PHE A 45 1.93 -13.17 -1.02
N GLY A 46 2.58 -14.05 -0.27
CA GLY A 46 2.42 -15.50 -0.47
C GLY A 46 3.46 -16.06 -1.44
N SER A 47 3.35 -17.36 -1.70
CA SER A 47 4.39 -18.09 -2.44
C SER A 47 4.51 -17.66 -3.91
N GLU A 48 3.43 -17.19 -4.52
CA GLU A 48 3.45 -16.79 -5.93
C GLU A 48 4.23 -15.50 -6.15
N LEU A 49 3.90 -14.45 -5.40
CA LEU A 49 4.51 -13.13 -5.55
C LEU A 49 5.71 -12.92 -4.64
N GLY A 50 5.79 -13.65 -3.53
CA GLY A 50 6.86 -13.51 -2.56
C GLY A 50 6.79 -12.22 -1.77
N THR A 51 7.94 -11.79 -1.27
CA THR A 51 8.04 -10.56 -0.48
C THR A 51 8.38 -9.37 -1.37
N ARG A 52 7.81 -8.21 -1.03
CA ARG A 52 8.06 -6.96 -1.72
C ARG A 52 8.20 -5.83 -0.70
N THR A 53 8.91 -4.80 -1.09
CA THR A 53 9.16 -3.63 -0.23
C THR A 53 8.22 -2.51 -0.59
N SER A 54 7.89 -1.68 0.40
CA SER A 54 7.04 -0.50 0.20
C SER A 54 7.42 0.59 1.18
N SER A 55 7.52 1.82 0.71
CA SER A 55 7.58 2.99 1.59
C SER A 55 6.16 3.49 1.82
N ALA A 56 5.79 3.75 3.07
CA ALA A 56 4.45 4.19 3.39
C ALA A 56 4.46 5.24 4.50
N GLN A 57 3.76 6.35 4.27
CA GLN A 57 3.73 7.49 5.19
C GLN A 57 2.69 7.26 6.28
N LEU A 58 2.94 6.28 7.14
CA LEU A 58 1.99 5.81 8.15
C LEU A 58 2.31 6.29 9.57
N THR A 59 3.32 7.15 9.72
CA THR A 59 3.88 7.45 11.05
C THR A 59 2.97 8.28 11.93
N ARG A 60 1.96 8.94 11.38
CA ARG A 60 1.06 9.79 12.17
C ARG A 60 0.03 8.98 12.96
N ARG A 61 -0.41 7.82 12.46
CA ARG A 61 -1.47 7.02 13.07
C ARG A 61 -1.03 5.66 13.54
N TYR A 62 0.18 5.23 13.17
CA TYR A 62 0.64 3.88 13.50
C TYR A 62 2.01 3.92 14.14
N ARG A 63 2.18 3.02 15.10
CA ARG A 63 3.49 2.65 15.62
C ARG A 63 3.93 1.37 14.93
N ARG A 64 5.23 1.15 14.88
CA ARG A 64 5.82 -0.01 14.25
C ARG A 64 5.17 -1.32 14.76
N GLU A 65 4.96 -1.39 16.06
CA GLU A 65 4.43 -2.60 16.72
C GLU A 65 2.99 -2.91 16.28
N GLU A 66 2.24 -1.88 15.87
CA GLU A 66 0.88 -2.05 15.40
C GLU A 66 0.83 -2.55 13.95
N LEU A 67 1.90 -2.31 13.20
CA LEU A 67 1.93 -2.62 11.76
C LEU A 67 2.30 -4.07 11.49
N GLU A 68 3.26 -4.62 12.24
CA GLU A 68 3.74 -5.97 11.97
C GLU A 68 2.64 -6.99 12.23
N GLY A 69 2.44 -7.87 11.26
CA GLY A 69 1.38 -8.89 11.29
C GLY A 69 0.07 -8.47 10.65
N ARG A 70 -0.07 -7.20 10.30
CA ARG A 70 -1.33 -6.66 9.75
C ARG A 70 -1.46 -6.97 8.27
N LEU A 71 -2.67 -7.33 7.84
CA LEU A 71 -2.98 -7.44 6.41
C LEU A 71 -3.14 -6.04 5.81
N VAL A 72 -2.72 -5.91 4.56
CA VAL A 72 -2.86 -4.69 3.77
C VAL A 72 -3.22 -5.07 2.34
N VAL A 73 -3.57 -4.08 1.53
CA VAL A 73 -3.70 -4.24 0.09
C VAL A 73 -2.74 -3.29 -0.60
N ALA A 74 -2.15 -3.74 -1.69
CA ALA A 74 -1.14 -2.96 -2.39
C ALA A 74 -1.22 -3.20 -3.89
N VAL A 75 -0.88 -2.15 -4.66
CA VAL A 75 -0.71 -2.27 -6.11
C VAL A 75 0.66 -2.87 -6.36
N VAL A 76 0.70 -3.99 -7.07
CA VAL A 76 1.95 -4.74 -7.26
C VAL A 76 2.53 -4.63 -8.67
N ASN A 77 1.85 -3.96 -9.59
CA ASN A 77 2.30 -3.87 -10.98
C ASN A 77 2.63 -2.45 -11.44
N PHE A 78 2.98 -1.55 -10.52
CA PHE A 78 3.63 -0.29 -10.87
C PHE A 78 5.13 -0.52 -10.97
N PRO A 79 5.85 0.30 -11.78
CA PRO A 79 7.31 0.28 -11.73
C PRO A 79 7.81 0.61 -10.33
N PRO A 80 8.90 -0.01 -9.87
CA PRO A 80 9.48 0.33 -8.58
C PRO A 80 9.91 1.81 -8.53
N ARG A 81 9.81 2.40 -7.35
CA ARG A 81 10.17 3.80 -7.12
C ARG A 81 11.39 3.89 -6.22
N GLN A 82 12.43 4.58 -6.68
CA GLN A 82 13.62 4.83 -5.88
C GLN A 82 13.37 5.98 -4.91
N ILE A 83 13.60 5.75 -3.62
CA ILE A 83 13.49 6.76 -2.57
C ILE A 83 14.78 6.72 -1.77
N GLY A 84 15.72 7.64 -2.05
CA GLY A 84 17.05 7.56 -1.46
C GLY A 84 17.68 6.21 -1.75
N PRO A 85 18.20 5.50 -0.74
CA PRO A 85 18.80 4.18 -0.93
C PRO A 85 17.79 3.03 -1.02
N PHE A 86 16.48 3.33 -0.89
CA PHE A 86 15.44 2.33 -0.78
C PHE A 86 14.62 2.23 -2.06
N MET A 87 14.36 1.02 -2.52
CA MET A 87 13.50 0.77 -3.68
C MET A 87 12.11 0.36 -3.17
N SER A 88 11.10 1.21 -3.40
CA SER A 88 9.71 0.88 -3.09
C SER A 88 9.12 0.13 -4.28
N GLN A 89 8.86 -1.16 -4.10
CA GLN A 89 8.45 -2.03 -5.20
C GLN A 89 6.94 -2.03 -5.43
N VAL A 90 6.17 -1.80 -4.38
CA VAL A 90 4.71 -1.82 -4.47
C VAL A 90 4.14 -0.58 -3.76
N LEU A 91 2.88 -0.26 -4.06
CA LEU A 91 2.18 0.85 -3.44
C LEU A 91 1.18 0.33 -2.42
N THR A 92 1.48 0.48 -1.15
CA THR A 92 0.54 0.16 -0.07
C THR A 92 -0.59 1.19 -0.07
N LEU A 93 -1.83 0.72 -0.08
CA LEU A 93 -2.99 1.58 -0.24
C LEU A 93 -3.55 2.07 1.09
N GLY A 94 -3.98 3.31 1.10
CA GLY A 94 -4.64 3.91 2.25
C GLY A 94 -5.52 5.08 1.81
N VAL A 95 -6.25 5.61 2.77
CA VAL A 95 -7.10 6.78 2.56
C VAL A 95 -6.78 7.82 3.63
N PRO A 96 -6.98 9.12 3.35
CA PRO A 96 -6.73 10.13 4.37
C PRO A 96 -7.87 10.16 5.40
N ASP A 97 -7.53 10.40 6.65
CA ASP A 97 -8.53 10.75 7.65
C ASP A 97 -8.82 12.26 7.56
N GLU A 98 -9.61 12.79 8.50
CA GLU A 98 -10.02 14.21 8.46
C GLU A 98 -8.81 15.16 8.60
N ASP A 99 -7.70 14.70 9.16
CA ASP A 99 -6.48 15.49 9.31
C ASP A 99 -5.48 15.23 8.19
N GLY A 100 -5.83 14.43 7.21
CA GLY A 100 -4.96 14.07 6.10
C GLY A 100 -3.95 12.97 6.43
N ALA A 101 -4.02 12.37 7.61
CA ALA A 101 -3.15 11.25 7.95
C ALA A 101 -3.60 9.98 7.25
N VAL A 102 -2.65 9.17 6.81
CA VAL A 102 -2.99 7.95 6.06
C VAL A 102 -3.52 6.87 6.99
N VAL A 103 -4.66 6.31 6.61
CA VAL A 103 -5.27 5.15 7.25
C VAL A 103 -5.26 4.02 6.25
N LEU A 104 -4.76 2.87 6.66
CA LEU A 104 -4.60 1.70 5.78
C LEU A 104 -5.93 1.15 5.31
N LEU A 105 -5.96 0.70 4.05
CA LEU A 105 -7.03 -0.16 3.57
C LEU A 105 -6.67 -1.59 3.94
N VAL A 106 -7.60 -2.29 4.57
CA VAL A 106 -7.37 -3.67 5.00
C VAL A 106 -8.58 -4.52 4.64
N PRO A 107 -8.40 -5.83 4.41
CA PRO A 107 -9.54 -6.72 4.31
C PRO A 107 -10.28 -6.76 5.65
N ASP A 108 -11.60 -6.76 5.60
CA ASP A 108 -12.45 -6.82 6.81
C ASP A 108 -12.29 -8.14 7.55
N LYS A 109 -11.91 -9.20 6.85
CA LYS A 109 -11.73 -10.53 7.41
C LYS A 109 -10.41 -11.10 6.96
N ASP A 110 -9.93 -12.12 7.65
CA ASP A 110 -8.74 -12.84 7.22
C ASP A 110 -8.99 -13.50 5.87
N VAL A 111 -8.04 -13.29 4.97
CA VAL A 111 -8.07 -13.85 3.62
C VAL A 111 -6.67 -14.34 3.26
N PRO A 112 -6.55 -15.23 2.28
CA PRO A 112 -5.24 -15.71 1.86
C PRO A 112 -4.36 -14.59 1.30
N LEU A 113 -3.05 -14.70 1.53
CA LEU A 113 -2.08 -13.79 0.94
C LEU A 113 -2.06 -13.96 -0.57
N GLY A 114 -1.85 -12.84 -1.28
CA GLY A 114 -1.80 -12.84 -2.73
C GLY A 114 -3.15 -12.73 -3.41
N GLY A 115 -4.24 -12.72 -2.65
CA GLY A 115 -5.57 -12.58 -3.23
C GLY A 115 -5.69 -11.28 -4.02
N ARG A 116 -6.29 -11.36 -5.21
CA ARG A 116 -6.44 -10.20 -6.07
C ARG A 116 -7.76 -9.49 -5.79
N MET A 117 -7.67 -8.17 -5.62
CA MET A 117 -8.86 -7.34 -5.44
C MET A 117 -9.65 -7.24 -6.75
N PHE A 118 -10.94 -7.26 -6.65
CA PHE A 118 -11.81 -7.18 -7.83
C PHE A 118 -13.03 -6.34 -7.52
#